data_3669988459c6fdaae76ffee9b33fc457
#
_entry.id   3669988459c6fdaae76ffee9b33fc457
#
_cell.length_a   1.000
_cell.length_b   1.000
_cell.length_c   1.000
_cell.angle_alpha   90.00
_cell.angle_beta   90.00
_cell.angle_gamma   90.00
#
_symmetry.space_group_name_H-M   'P 1'
#
loop_
_entity.id
_entity.type
_entity.pdbx_description
1 polymer ?
#
loop_
_entity_poly.entity_id
_entity_poly.type
_entity_poly.pdbx_seq_one_letter_code
_entity_poly.pdbx_strand_id
1 'polypeptide(L)'
;MYSEDSRKKVFYLLSDILALLIAYGILASIYSFSFFSSKFFGLMFIALQVLIGVMSDEYSNVLNRGYLQEFKTSVRNGVKTVILLSLVLILGKYRFIADISGMSYYFLFNLFWVVAALTFLGRVIVKKDIPPKKENSKKILLVTDFSDEDKLENVLLKNNYQILAYVSPERKDTELPVLWQVDEIRDFVANHQVDEIYVNKDYRTDFREVARYIRLLGIPTTVKIGNYSDYYVADSVIKKLDDITFVTTATNIVKCRQLVLKRMIDILGAIVGIIITGIVAVIIAPIVKKQSSGPLIFKQKRVGKNGKIFNIYKFRSMYTDAEERKKELLAQNDLNTNLMFKMEDDPRIFPFGHKLRDWSLDELPQFINVLKGDMSLVGTRPPTLDEYRHYELHHFKRMTTKPGITGLWQVSGRSDITDFEEVVALDMKYIQNWSISDDIKIIAKTVKVVLKREGSR
;
A
#
# COMPACT_ATOMS: atom_id res chain seq x y z
N MET A 1 0.97 -7.51 1.84
CA MET A 1 -0.19 -7.21 2.71
C MET A 1 -1.42 -7.03 1.85
N TYR A 2 -2.42 -7.87 2.05
CA TYR A 2 -3.69 -7.86 1.33
C TYR A 2 -4.76 -7.14 2.14
N SER A 3 -5.55 -6.29 1.50
CA SER A 3 -6.77 -5.71 2.06
C SER A 3 -7.77 -5.54 0.93
N GLU A 4 -9.01 -5.91 1.21
CA GLU A 4 -10.11 -5.75 0.28
C GLU A 4 -10.30 -4.27 -0.05
N ASP A 5 -10.22 -3.94 -1.32
CA ASP A 5 -10.49 -2.66 -2.00
C ASP A 5 -10.37 -1.36 -1.15
N SER A 6 -9.16 -1.06 -0.71
CA SER A 6 -8.87 0.08 0.16
C SER A 6 -9.21 1.44 -0.47
N ARG A 7 -9.26 1.56 -1.82
CA ARG A 7 -9.56 2.82 -2.51
C ARG A 7 -11.01 3.24 -2.35
N LYS A 8 -11.94 2.32 -2.56
CA LYS A 8 -13.38 2.62 -2.38
C LYS A 8 -13.68 3.02 -0.94
N LYS A 9 -13.02 2.38 0.03
CA LYS A 9 -13.14 2.73 1.45
C LYS A 9 -12.67 4.16 1.76
N VAL A 10 -11.66 4.66 1.04
CA VAL A 10 -11.23 6.06 1.14
C VAL A 10 -12.31 7.03 0.63
N PHE A 11 -13.02 6.69 -0.47
CA PHE A 11 -14.12 7.53 -0.95
C PHE A 11 -15.29 7.58 0.03
N TYR A 12 -15.60 6.48 0.72
CA TYR A 12 -16.60 6.50 1.79
C TYR A 12 -16.17 7.39 2.96
N LEU A 13 -14.90 7.32 3.38
CA LEU A 13 -14.36 8.20 4.42
C LEU A 13 -14.43 9.68 3.99
N LEU A 14 -14.02 10.00 2.77
CA LEU A 14 -14.09 11.36 2.23
C LEU A 14 -15.53 11.86 2.15
N SER A 15 -16.46 11.00 1.74
CA SER A 15 -17.91 11.30 1.72
C SER A 15 -18.44 11.60 3.12
N ASP A 16 -18.04 10.83 4.12
CA ASP A 16 -18.46 11.05 5.51
C ASP A 16 -17.86 12.35 6.08
N ILE A 17 -16.60 12.66 5.78
CA ILE A 17 -15.98 13.94 6.14
C ILE A 17 -16.72 15.11 5.49
N LEU A 18 -17.02 15.02 4.20
CA LEU A 18 -17.75 16.05 3.47
C LEU A 18 -19.16 16.26 4.04
N ALA A 19 -19.87 15.15 4.30
CA ALA A 19 -21.20 15.20 4.93
C ALA A 19 -21.17 15.90 6.28
N LEU A 20 -20.14 15.65 7.10
CA LEU A 20 -19.95 16.28 8.39
C LEU A 20 -19.67 17.78 8.26
N LEU A 21 -18.82 18.19 7.32
CA LEU A 21 -18.53 19.59 7.05
C LEU A 21 -19.75 20.36 6.56
N ILE A 22 -20.56 19.75 5.68
CA ILE A 22 -21.81 20.33 5.21
C ILE A 22 -22.81 20.46 6.37
N ALA A 23 -22.97 19.41 7.18
CA ALA A 23 -23.86 19.43 8.36
C ALA A 23 -23.46 20.57 9.32
N TYR A 24 -22.16 20.69 9.57
CA TYR A 24 -21.65 21.77 10.40
C TYR A 24 -21.91 23.13 9.79
N GLY A 25 -21.67 23.35 8.49
CA GLY A 25 -21.93 24.63 7.81
C GLY A 25 -23.39 25.04 7.87
N ILE A 26 -24.34 24.10 7.65
CA ILE A 26 -25.77 24.33 7.75
C ILE A 26 -26.13 24.77 9.18
N LEU A 27 -25.67 24.04 10.18
CA LEU A 27 -26.02 24.34 11.57
C LEU A 27 -25.34 25.61 12.10
N ALA A 28 -24.10 25.89 11.69
CA ALA A 28 -23.40 27.11 12.02
C ALA A 28 -24.16 28.36 11.49
N SER A 29 -24.75 28.24 10.29
CA SER A 29 -25.59 29.31 9.71
C SER A 29 -26.90 29.51 10.50
N ILE A 30 -27.56 28.43 10.93
CA ILE A 30 -28.81 28.48 11.68
C ILE A 30 -28.62 29.05 13.08
N TYR A 31 -27.51 28.66 13.74
CA TYR A 31 -27.23 29.04 15.13
C TYR A 31 -26.28 30.25 15.26
N SER A 32 -25.97 30.92 14.15
CA SER A 32 -25.20 32.19 14.10
C SER A 32 -23.86 32.17 14.85
N PHE A 33 -23.07 31.12 14.68
CA PHE A 33 -21.74 31.02 15.28
C PHE A 33 -20.73 32.00 14.67
N SER A 34 -19.84 32.56 15.51
CA SER A 34 -18.80 33.48 15.03
C SER A 34 -17.82 32.79 14.07
N PHE A 35 -17.31 33.54 13.08
CA PHE A 35 -16.45 33.03 12.01
C PHE A 35 -15.16 32.35 12.51
N PHE A 36 -14.62 32.78 13.66
CA PHE A 36 -13.36 32.26 14.21
C PHE A 36 -13.53 30.93 14.93
N SER A 37 -14.58 30.77 15.71
CA SER A 37 -14.96 29.49 16.31
C SER A 37 -15.30 28.45 15.23
N SER A 38 -15.82 28.90 14.07
CA SER A 38 -16.22 28.00 12.98
C SER A 38 -15.07 27.22 12.33
N LYS A 39 -13.91 27.85 12.12
CA LYS A 39 -12.74 27.13 11.48
C LYS A 39 -12.13 26.08 12.39
N PHE A 40 -11.97 26.38 13.68
CA PHE A 40 -11.45 25.43 14.65
C PHE A 40 -12.38 24.21 14.77
N PHE A 41 -13.68 24.45 14.83
CA PHE A 41 -14.67 23.38 14.85
C PHE A 41 -14.65 22.51 13.58
N GLY A 42 -14.53 23.11 12.40
CA GLY A 42 -14.41 22.38 11.15
C GLY A 42 -13.22 21.41 11.17
N LEU A 43 -12.03 21.86 11.61
CA LEU A 43 -10.85 21.01 11.77
C LEU A 43 -11.07 19.91 12.82
N MET A 44 -11.69 20.24 13.93
CA MET A 44 -12.02 19.28 14.98
C MET A 44 -12.99 18.20 14.47
N PHE A 45 -14.01 18.58 13.69
CA PHE A 45 -14.94 17.62 13.07
C PHE A 45 -14.26 16.69 12.10
N ILE A 46 -13.33 17.18 11.27
CA ILE A 46 -12.53 16.34 10.38
C ILE A 46 -11.71 15.33 11.20
N ALA A 47 -11.01 15.81 12.23
CA ALA A 47 -10.21 14.95 13.10
C ALA A 47 -11.08 13.88 13.80
N LEU A 48 -12.27 14.28 14.26
CA LEU A 48 -13.23 13.38 14.91
C LEU A 48 -13.72 12.29 13.93
N GLN A 49 -14.06 12.64 12.70
CA GLN A 49 -14.53 11.69 11.69
C GLN A 49 -13.43 10.71 11.29
N VAL A 50 -12.20 11.20 11.12
CA VAL A 50 -11.05 10.33 10.87
C VAL A 50 -10.86 9.36 12.04
N LEU A 51 -10.93 9.85 13.27
CA LEU A 51 -10.82 9.02 14.48
C LEU A 51 -11.91 7.94 14.54
N ILE A 52 -13.17 8.31 14.29
CA ILE A 52 -14.29 7.35 14.24
C ILE A 52 -14.06 6.33 13.15
N GLY A 53 -13.70 6.76 11.93
CA GLY A 53 -13.46 5.86 10.79
C GLY A 53 -12.33 4.87 11.04
N VAL A 54 -11.27 5.33 11.72
CA VAL A 54 -10.10 4.49 12.05
C VAL A 54 -10.40 3.53 13.20
N MET A 55 -11.08 3.98 14.26
CA MET A 55 -11.31 3.16 15.44
C MET A 55 -12.44 2.14 15.29
N SER A 56 -13.46 2.43 14.48
CA SER A 56 -14.70 1.63 14.46
C SER A 56 -14.76 0.54 13.42
N ASP A 57 -13.76 0.40 12.56
CA ASP A 57 -13.77 -0.56 11.44
C ASP A 57 -15.05 -0.46 10.56
N GLU A 58 -15.63 0.75 10.49
CA GLU A 58 -16.94 0.99 9.86
C GLU A 58 -16.95 0.77 8.35
N TYR A 59 -15.77 0.80 7.75
CA TYR A 59 -15.62 0.60 6.30
C TYR A 59 -15.26 -0.85 5.94
N SER A 60 -15.35 -1.80 6.90
CA SER A 60 -15.25 -3.23 6.60
C SER A 60 -16.51 -3.69 5.83
N ASN A 61 -16.31 -4.51 4.80
CA ASN A 61 -17.40 -5.06 3.96
C ASN A 61 -18.41 -4.03 3.37
N VAL A 62 -18.00 -2.75 3.29
CA VAL A 62 -18.89 -1.67 2.83
C VAL A 62 -19.44 -1.90 1.42
N LEU A 63 -18.71 -2.60 0.56
CA LEU A 63 -19.13 -2.90 -0.82
C LEU A 63 -20.28 -3.91 -0.90
N ASN A 64 -20.37 -4.81 0.07
CA ASN A 64 -21.32 -5.92 0.10
C ASN A 64 -22.56 -5.62 0.97
N ARG A 65 -22.64 -4.41 1.58
CA ARG A 65 -23.75 -4.02 2.44
C ARG A 65 -24.97 -3.61 1.60
N GLY A 66 -26.17 -4.02 2.01
CA GLY A 66 -27.42 -3.48 1.48
C GLY A 66 -27.71 -2.06 1.98
N TYR A 67 -28.63 -1.32 1.32
CA TYR A 67 -28.99 0.05 1.70
C TYR A 67 -29.50 0.17 3.14
N LEU A 68 -30.23 -0.81 3.65
CA LEU A 68 -30.70 -0.83 5.04
C LEU A 68 -29.52 -0.90 6.03
N GLN A 69 -28.50 -1.66 5.68
CA GLN A 69 -27.29 -1.77 6.52
C GLN A 69 -26.46 -0.49 6.47
N GLU A 70 -26.40 0.19 5.31
CA GLU A 70 -25.78 1.52 5.20
C GLU A 70 -26.52 2.55 6.05
N PHE A 71 -27.85 2.55 6.03
CA PHE A 71 -28.67 3.43 6.88
C PHE A 71 -28.37 3.19 8.36
N LYS A 72 -28.40 1.94 8.84
CA LYS A 72 -28.06 1.59 10.23
C LYS A 72 -26.66 2.05 10.61
N THR A 73 -25.69 1.94 9.69
CA THR A 73 -24.31 2.35 9.93
C THR A 73 -24.19 3.87 9.96
N SER A 74 -24.92 4.61 9.14
CA SER A 74 -24.95 6.09 9.15
C SER A 74 -25.56 6.65 10.43
N VAL A 75 -26.63 6.03 10.91
CA VAL A 75 -27.22 6.37 12.22
C VAL A 75 -26.21 6.12 13.36
N ARG A 76 -25.54 4.97 13.35
CA ARG A 76 -24.50 4.67 14.36
C ARG A 76 -23.33 5.64 14.29
N ASN A 77 -22.93 6.08 13.10
CA ASN A 77 -21.90 7.10 12.90
C ASN A 77 -22.35 8.45 13.50
N GLY A 78 -23.58 8.86 13.26
CA GLY A 78 -24.18 10.06 13.87
C GLY A 78 -24.15 10.01 15.41
N VAL A 79 -24.53 8.90 16.01
CA VAL A 79 -24.47 8.69 17.48
C VAL A 79 -23.04 8.86 18.00
N LYS A 80 -22.06 8.20 17.39
CA LYS A 80 -20.66 8.29 17.79
C LYS A 80 -20.11 9.71 17.67
N THR A 81 -20.47 10.42 16.58
CA THR A 81 -20.07 11.79 16.36
C THR A 81 -20.59 12.71 17.47
N VAL A 82 -21.86 12.57 17.84
CA VAL A 82 -22.46 13.37 18.92
C VAL A 82 -21.85 13.04 20.27
N ILE A 83 -21.66 11.76 20.60
CA ILE A 83 -21.02 11.34 21.87
C ILE A 83 -19.61 11.90 21.98
N LEU A 84 -18.78 11.77 20.96
CA LEU A 84 -17.41 12.27 20.96
C LEU A 84 -17.37 13.81 21.04
N LEU A 85 -18.26 14.48 20.30
CA LEU A 85 -18.37 15.94 20.40
C LEU A 85 -18.77 16.36 21.82
N SER A 86 -19.78 15.72 22.41
CA SER A 86 -20.21 15.99 23.79
C SER A 86 -19.06 15.79 24.78
N LEU A 87 -18.27 14.73 24.61
CA LEU A 87 -17.09 14.46 25.44
C LEU A 87 -16.04 15.58 25.32
N VAL A 88 -15.75 16.00 24.08
CA VAL A 88 -14.82 17.12 23.81
C VAL A 88 -15.33 18.42 24.44
N LEU A 89 -16.63 18.70 24.34
CA LEU A 89 -17.25 19.88 24.96
C LEU A 89 -17.17 19.84 26.49
N ILE A 90 -17.39 18.66 27.10
CA ILE A 90 -17.29 18.49 28.57
C ILE A 90 -15.84 18.65 29.04
N LEU A 91 -14.88 18.04 28.37
CA LEU A 91 -13.45 18.10 28.72
C LEU A 91 -12.86 19.49 28.44
N GLY A 92 -13.35 20.18 27.39
CA GLY A 92 -12.89 21.51 27.00
C GLY A 92 -13.38 22.65 27.89
N LYS A 93 -14.27 22.40 28.83
CA LYS A 93 -14.91 23.42 29.70
C LYS A 93 -13.92 24.23 30.54
N TYR A 94 -12.66 23.86 30.60
CA TYR A 94 -11.69 24.46 31.50
C TYR A 94 -10.79 25.57 30.93
N ARG A 95 -10.68 25.83 29.60
CA ARG A 95 -9.82 26.94 29.13
C ARG A 95 -10.03 27.54 27.71
N PHE A 96 -10.76 26.90 26.80
CA PHE A 96 -10.82 27.37 25.40
C PHE A 96 -12.24 27.60 24.84
N ILE A 97 -13.29 27.38 25.63
CA ILE A 97 -14.66 27.24 25.12
C ILE A 97 -15.66 28.16 25.88
N ALA A 98 -15.25 29.36 26.26
CA ALA A 98 -16.17 30.34 26.84
C ALA A 98 -17.33 30.67 25.89
N ASP A 99 -17.10 30.63 24.57
CA ASP A 99 -18.12 30.89 23.53
C ASP A 99 -19.07 29.68 23.24
N ILE A 100 -18.79 28.52 23.79
CA ILE A 100 -19.55 27.30 23.48
C ILE A 100 -20.51 26.89 24.61
N SER A 101 -20.42 27.53 25.75
CA SER A 101 -21.30 27.25 26.90
C SER A 101 -22.80 27.47 26.62
N GLY A 102 -23.15 28.09 25.47
CA GLY A 102 -24.50 28.27 24.98
C GLY A 102 -24.97 27.21 23.96
N MET A 103 -24.17 26.15 23.66
CA MET A 103 -24.57 25.10 22.72
C MET A 103 -25.74 24.32 23.30
N SER A 104 -26.93 24.58 22.78
CA SER A 104 -28.19 23.94 23.20
C SER A 104 -28.18 22.44 22.88
N TYR A 105 -28.82 21.62 23.72
CA TYR A 105 -29.15 20.22 23.41
C TYR A 105 -29.83 20.05 22.04
N TYR A 106 -30.60 21.07 21.60
CA TYR A 106 -31.21 21.14 20.28
C TYR A 106 -30.17 21.15 19.14
N PHE A 107 -29.01 21.77 19.32
CA PHE A 107 -27.93 21.73 18.33
C PHE A 107 -27.39 20.32 18.17
N LEU A 108 -27.09 19.61 19.26
CA LEU A 108 -26.59 18.22 19.21
C LEU A 108 -27.63 17.27 18.62
N PHE A 109 -28.91 17.47 18.94
CA PHE A 109 -29.99 16.68 18.37
C PHE A 109 -30.12 16.91 16.86
N ASN A 110 -30.11 18.14 16.40
CA ASN A 110 -30.17 18.47 14.98
C ASN A 110 -28.91 18.01 14.25
N LEU A 111 -27.72 18.14 14.85
CA LEU A 111 -26.47 17.64 14.30
C LEU A 111 -26.53 16.14 14.04
N PHE A 112 -27.07 15.35 14.98
CA PHE A 112 -27.26 13.93 14.83
C PHE A 112 -28.05 13.57 13.55
N TRP A 113 -29.22 14.18 13.37
CA TRP A 113 -30.08 13.86 12.23
C TRP A 113 -29.50 14.33 10.91
N VAL A 114 -28.93 15.52 10.86
CA VAL A 114 -28.31 16.07 9.64
C VAL A 114 -27.08 15.24 9.24
N VAL A 115 -26.24 14.87 10.19
CA VAL A 115 -25.08 14.01 9.93
C VAL A 115 -25.52 12.62 9.45
N ALA A 116 -26.49 11.99 10.12
CA ALA A 116 -26.98 10.68 9.74
C ALA A 116 -27.59 10.67 8.32
N ALA A 117 -28.38 11.69 7.98
CA ALA A 117 -28.98 11.85 6.66
C ALA A 117 -27.93 12.09 5.58
N LEU A 118 -27.02 13.04 5.78
CA LEU A 118 -26.00 13.39 4.79
C LEU A 118 -24.97 12.28 4.59
N THR A 119 -24.55 11.58 5.66
CA THR A 119 -23.66 10.41 5.52
C THR A 119 -24.34 9.28 4.77
N PHE A 120 -25.62 9.01 5.02
CA PHE A 120 -26.37 8.02 4.27
C PHE A 120 -26.46 8.38 2.78
N LEU A 121 -26.88 9.62 2.46
CA LEU A 121 -26.98 10.09 1.07
C LEU A 121 -25.62 10.04 0.37
N GLY A 122 -24.56 10.53 1.00
CA GLY A 122 -23.21 10.50 0.45
C GLY A 122 -22.73 9.08 0.15
N ARG A 123 -22.99 8.14 1.07
CA ARG A 123 -22.65 6.71 0.87
C ARG A 123 -23.44 6.07 -0.26
N VAL A 124 -24.72 6.41 -0.41
CA VAL A 124 -25.55 5.95 -1.54
C VAL A 124 -24.99 6.47 -2.87
N ILE A 125 -24.62 7.75 -2.94
CA ILE A 125 -23.99 8.35 -4.13
C ILE A 125 -22.68 7.63 -4.45
N VAL A 126 -21.77 7.50 -3.47
CA VAL A 126 -20.49 6.78 -3.66
C VAL A 126 -20.71 5.36 -4.16
N LYS A 127 -21.76 4.67 -3.67
CA LYS A 127 -22.08 3.31 -4.09
C LYS A 127 -22.57 3.24 -5.52
N LYS A 128 -23.36 4.25 -5.98
CA LYS A 128 -23.98 4.27 -7.29
C LYS A 128 -23.07 4.80 -8.39
N ASP A 129 -22.29 5.84 -8.09
CA ASP A 129 -21.62 6.68 -9.10
C ASP A 129 -20.11 6.49 -9.22
N ILE A 130 -19.50 5.56 -8.45
CA ILE A 130 -18.10 5.23 -8.67
C ILE A 130 -18.00 3.95 -9.53
N PRO A 131 -18.13 4.07 -10.87
CA PRO A 131 -17.82 2.95 -11.73
C PRO A 131 -16.33 2.63 -11.60
N PRO A 132 -15.96 1.38 -11.66
CA PRO A 132 -14.56 0.99 -11.72
C PRO A 132 -13.93 1.62 -12.96
N LYS A 133 -12.97 2.54 -12.80
CA LYS A 133 -12.18 3.05 -13.94
C LYS A 133 -11.44 1.88 -14.57
N LYS A 134 -11.60 1.65 -15.88
CA LYS A 134 -10.88 0.62 -16.66
C LYS A 134 -9.35 0.66 -16.47
N GLU A 135 -8.76 1.83 -16.28
CA GLU A 135 -7.32 2.02 -16.01
C GLU A 135 -6.81 1.41 -14.70
N ASN A 136 -7.69 1.08 -13.78
CA ASN A 136 -7.37 0.53 -12.45
C ASN A 136 -7.93 -0.87 -12.24
N SER A 137 -8.16 -1.63 -13.31
CA SER A 137 -8.56 -3.03 -13.20
C SER A 137 -7.49 -3.84 -12.48
N LYS A 138 -7.91 -4.74 -11.57
CA LYS A 138 -6.99 -5.69 -10.98
C LYS A 138 -6.58 -6.70 -12.04
N LYS A 139 -5.29 -6.85 -12.20
CA LYS A 139 -4.67 -7.77 -13.16
C LYS A 139 -4.55 -9.15 -12.54
N ILE A 140 -5.16 -10.14 -13.17
CA ILE A 140 -5.27 -11.48 -12.60
C ILE A 140 -4.75 -12.57 -13.55
N LEU A 141 -4.30 -13.67 -12.94
CA LEU A 141 -4.15 -14.97 -13.59
C LEU A 141 -5.39 -15.80 -13.26
N LEU A 142 -5.97 -16.46 -14.25
CA LEU A 142 -7.12 -17.34 -14.06
C LEU A 142 -6.68 -18.80 -14.24
N VAL A 143 -6.74 -19.56 -13.14
CA VAL A 143 -6.51 -21.03 -13.15
C VAL A 143 -7.82 -21.71 -13.46
N THR A 144 -7.90 -22.39 -14.61
CA THR A 144 -9.13 -22.99 -15.13
C THR A 144 -8.85 -24.23 -15.96
N ASP A 145 -9.88 -25.05 -16.17
CA ASP A 145 -9.89 -26.15 -17.13
C ASP A 145 -10.79 -25.89 -18.34
N PHE A 146 -11.21 -24.62 -18.49
CA PHE A 146 -12.11 -24.17 -19.54
C PHE A 146 -13.52 -24.78 -19.53
N SER A 147 -13.90 -25.57 -18.53
CA SER A 147 -15.23 -26.24 -18.50
C SER A 147 -16.39 -25.29 -18.13
N ASP A 148 -16.15 -24.23 -17.33
CA ASP A 148 -17.18 -23.27 -16.85
C ASP A 148 -16.70 -21.80 -17.00
N GLU A 149 -15.83 -21.54 -17.98
CA GLU A 149 -15.07 -20.32 -18.11
C GLU A 149 -15.93 -19.09 -18.35
N ASP A 150 -16.85 -19.14 -19.30
CA ASP A 150 -17.61 -17.98 -19.79
C ASP A 150 -18.39 -17.27 -18.69
N LYS A 151 -18.97 -18.01 -17.74
CA LYS A 151 -19.73 -17.44 -16.64
C LYS A 151 -18.83 -16.69 -15.64
N LEU A 152 -17.69 -17.29 -15.29
CA LEU A 152 -16.75 -16.69 -14.35
C LEU A 152 -16.03 -15.50 -14.96
N GLU A 153 -15.60 -15.63 -16.21
CA GLU A 153 -14.95 -14.56 -16.95
C GLU A 153 -15.85 -13.31 -17.03
N ASN A 154 -17.10 -13.48 -17.44
CA ASN A 154 -18.07 -12.39 -17.47
C ASN A 154 -18.25 -11.72 -16.09
N VAL A 155 -18.30 -12.50 -15.01
CA VAL A 155 -18.39 -11.97 -13.65
C VAL A 155 -17.14 -11.20 -13.28
N LEU A 156 -15.96 -11.70 -13.61
CA LEU A 156 -14.69 -11.02 -13.31
C LEU A 156 -14.56 -9.73 -14.11
N LEU A 157 -14.83 -9.74 -15.41
CA LEU A 157 -14.78 -8.56 -16.28
C LEU A 157 -15.77 -7.48 -15.81
N LYS A 158 -17.00 -7.85 -15.47
CA LYS A 158 -18.02 -6.95 -14.92
C LYS A 158 -17.58 -6.31 -13.60
N ASN A 159 -16.83 -7.04 -12.78
CA ASN A 159 -16.31 -6.57 -11.50
C ASN A 159 -14.92 -5.91 -11.60
N ASN A 160 -14.53 -5.47 -12.79
CA ASN A 160 -13.30 -4.71 -13.07
C ASN A 160 -12.00 -5.49 -12.82
N TYR A 161 -11.99 -6.78 -13.16
CA TYR A 161 -10.79 -7.59 -13.26
C TYR A 161 -10.34 -7.65 -14.73
N GLN A 162 -9.03 -7.69 -14.94
CA GLN A 162 -8.40 -7.89 -16.24
C GLN A 162 -7.66 -9.23 -16.18
N ILE A 163 -8.09 -10.20 -16.96
CA ILE A 163 -7.39 -11.48 -17.11
C ILE A 163 -6.18 -11.21 -18.01
N LEU A 164 -5.00 -11.60 -17.55
CA LEU A 164 -3.74 -11.44 -18.30
C LEU A 164 -3.34 -12.75 -18.99
N ALA A 165 -3.58 -13.89 -18.34
CA ALA A 165 -3.27 -15.21 -18.85
C ALA A 165 -4.11 -16.26 -18.12
N TYR A 166 -4.26 -17.40 -18.79
CA TYR A 166 -4.83 -18.60 -18.18
C TYR A 166 -3.71 -19.51 -17.66
N VAL A 167 -4.00 -20.26 -16.60
CA VAL A 167 -3.14 -21.34 -16.11
C VAL A 167 -3.94 -22.63 -16.25
N SER A 168 -3.57 -23.48 -17.21
CA SER A 168 -4.32 -24.69 -17.56
C SER A 168 -3.41 -25.77 -18.14
N PRO A 169 -3.68 -27.07 -17.81
CA PRO A 169 -3.03 -28.18 -18.50
C PRO A 169 -3.52 -28.31 -19.94
N GLU A 170 -4.73 -27.84 -20.24
CA GLU A 170 -5.32 -27.90 -21.56
C GLU A 170 -4.90 -26.66 -22.37
N ARG A 171 -4.31 -26.89 -23.54
CA ARG A 171 -4.01 -25.83 -24.49
C ARG A 171 -5.25 -25.58 -25.35
N LYS A 172 -5.96 -24.48 -25.04
CA LYS A 172 -7.06 -23.96 -25.87
C LYS A 172 -6.52 -22.81 -26.71
N ASP A 173 -6.99 -22.72 -27.95
CA ASP A 173 -6.68 -21.57 -28.81
C ASP A 173 -7.48 -20.36 -28.30
N THR A 174 -6.80 -19.48 -27.59
CA THR A 174 -7.38 -18.28 -26.93
C THR A 174 -6.54 -17.06 -27.29
N GLU A 175 -7.15 -15.86 -27.25
CA GLU A 175 -6.43 -14.61 -27.49
C GLU A 175 -5.37 -14.33 -26.40
N LEU A 176 -5.53 -14.89 -25.21
CA LEU A 176 -4.61 -14.73 -24.09
C LEU A 176 -3.67 -15.92 -23.96
N PRO A 177 -2.44 -15.74 -23.46
CA PRO A 177 -1.49 -16.84 -23.26
C PRO A 177 -2.01 -17.87 -22.25
N VAL A 178 -1.77 -19.14 -22.54
CA VAL A 178 -2.06 -20.28 -21.65
C VAL A 178 -0.74 -20.79 -21.10
N LEU A 179 -0.59 -20.72 -19.78
CA LEU A 179 0.61 -21.11 -19.03
C LEU A 179 0.34 -22.45 -18.32
N TRP A 180 1.31 -23.34 -18.31
CA TRP A 180 1.18 -24.58 -17.53
C TRP A 180 2.46 -24.94 -16.77
N GLN A 181 3.62 -24.76 -17.40
CA GLN A 181 4.89 -25.06 -16.76
C GLN A 181 5.27 -24.00 -15.72
N VAL A 182 5.99 -24.45 -14.70
CA VAL A 182 6.43 -23.57 -13.59
C VAL A 182 7.26 -22.41 -14.09
N ASP A 183 8.18 -22.68 -15.03
CA ASP A 183 9.04 -21.67 -15.62
C ASP A 183 8.24 -20.64 -16.44
N GLU A 184 7.21 -21.09 -17.16
CA GLU A 184 6.30 -20.20 -17.89
C GLU A 184 5.58 -19.24 -16.93
N ILE A 185 5.06 -19.77 -15.81
CA ILE A 185 4.37 -18.96 -14.79
C ILE A 185 5.34 -17.98 -14.13
N ARG A 186 6.56 -18.45 -13.77
CA ARG A 186 7.61 -17.60 -13.19
C ARG A 186 7.96 -16.44 -14.11
N ASP A 187 8.26 -16.76 -15.37
CA ASP A 187 8.69 -15.77 -16.36
C ASP A 187 7.56 -14.80 -16.70
N PHE A 188 6.32 -15.27 -16.71
CA PHE A 188 5.16 -14.39 -16.89
C PHE A 188 5.02 -13.39 -15.72
N VAL A 189 5.09 -13.86 -14.48
CA VAL A 189 5.01 -13.01 -13.27
C VAL A 189 6.20 -12.06 -13.17
N ALA A 190 7.39 -12.47 -13.61
CA ALA A 190 8.58 -11.63 -13.65
C ALA A 190 8.46 -10.45 -14.65
N ASN A 191 7.64 -10.60 -15.68
CA ASN A 191 7.48 -9.59 -16.73
C ASN A 191 6.17 -8.81 -16.65
N HIS A 192 5.21 -9.27 -15.84
CA HIS A 192 3.87 -8.68 -15.75
C HIS A 192 3.49 -8.38 -14.31
N GLN A 193 2.76 -7.27 -14.11
CA GLN A 193 2.14 -6.99 -12.82
C GLN A 193 0.95 -7.92 -12.63
N VAL A 194 0.98 -8.80 -11.59
CA VAL A 194 -0.12 -9.69 -11.22
C VAL A 194 -0.59 -9.32 -9.82
N ASP A 195 -1.85 -8.92 -9.68
CA ASP A 195 -2.42 -8.46 -8.41
C ASP A 195 -3.07 -9.59 -7.61
N GLU A 196 -3.65 -10.59 -8.29
CA GLU A 196 -4.40 -11.69 -7.67
C GLU A 196 -4.45 -12.90 -8.61
N ILE A 197 -4.53 -14.10 -8.05
CA ILE A 197 -4.72 -15.34 -8.82
C ILE A 197 -6.11 -15.89 -8.48
N TYR A 198 -6.93 -16.12 -9.50
CA TYR A 198 -8.25 -16.73 -9.34
C TYR A 198 -8.19 -18.20 -9.75
N VAL A 199 -8.81 -19.06 -8.92
CA VAL A 199 -8.85 -20.50 -9.15
C VAL A 199 -10.31 -20.92 -9.28
N ASN A 200 -10.68 -21.42 -10.47
CA ASN A 200 -12.04 -21.83 -10.82
C ASN A 200 -12.28 -23.34 -10.68
N LYS A 201 -11.25 -24.13 -10.35
CA LYS A 201 -11.34 -25.59 -10.38
C LYS A 201 -11.28 -26.21 -8.99
N ASP A 202 -12.03 -27.32 -8.83
CA ASP A 202 -11.81 -28.29 -7.74
C ASP A 202 -10.44 -28.94 -7.93
N TYR A 203 -9.58 -28.85 -6.91
CA TYR A 203 -8.24 -29.41 -6.93
C TYR A 203 -8.26 -30.93 -7.00
N ARG A 204 -8.36 -31.47 -8.20
CA ARG A 204 -8.01 -32.88 -8.48
C ARG A 204 -6.49 -33.01 -8.60
N THR A 205 -6.00 -34.22 -8.57
CA THR A 205 -4.59 -34.60 -8.43
C THR A 205 -3.58 -33.83 -9.28
N ASP A 206 -3.95 -33.41 -10.46
CA ASP A 206 -3.05 -32.77 -11.45
C ASP A 206 -2.71 -31.28 -11.08
N PHE A 207 -3.56 -30.62 -10.28
CA PHE A 207 -3.35 -29.25 -9.85
C PHE A 207 -2.53 -29.08 -8.56
N ARG A 208 -2.18 -30.15 -7.87
CA ARG A 208 -1.43 -30.06 -6.60
C ARG A 208 -0.07 -29.38 -6.76
N GLU A 209 0.63 -29.67 -7.84
CA GLU A 209 1.92 -29.05 -8.12
C GLU A 209 1.75 -27.55 -8.41
N VAL A 210 0.88 -27.20 -9.34
CA VAL A 210 0.59 -25.79 -9.66
C VAL A 210 0.14 -25.01 -8.44
N ALA A 211 -0.71 -25.59 -7.58
CA ALA A 211 -1.12 -24.97 -6.32
C ALA A 211 0.04 -24.76 -5.35
N ARG A 212 1.04 -25.66 -5.33
CA ARG A 212 2.27 -25.49 -4.56
C ARG A 212 3.09 -24.31 -5.07
N TYR A 213 3.24 -24.18 -6.39
CA TYR A 213 3.98 -23.09 -7.02
C TYR A 213 3.30 -21.74 -6.84
N ILE A 214 1.97 -21.67 -7.02
CA ILE A 214 1.17 -20.46 -6.76
C ILE A 214 1.37 -19.97 -5.32
N ARG A 215 1.39 -20.88 -4.34
CA ARG A 215 1.68 -20.52 -2.94
C ARG A 215 3.09 -19.95 -2.73
N LEU A 216 4.07 -20.43 -3.48
CA LEU A 216 5.44 -19.92 -3.42
C LEU A 216 5.56 -18.49 -3.95
N LEU A 217 4.75 -18.10 -4.94
CA LEU A 217 4.70 -16.72 -5.43
C LEU A 217 4.23 -15.70 -4.38
N GLY A 218 3.44 -16.14 -3.38
CA GLY A 218 2.87 -15.27 -2.34
C GLY A 218 1.81 -14.30 -2.85
N ILE A 219 1.43 -14.35 -4.12
CA ILE A 219 0.35 -13.54 -4.69
C ILE A 219 -0.97 -13.97 -4.03
N PRO A 220 -1.84 -13.01 -3.64
CA PRO A 220 -3.15 -13.33 -3.10
C PRO A 220 -3.91 -14.29 -4.02
N THR A 221 -4.37 -15.40 -3.48
CA THR A 221 -5.03 -16.45 -4.25
C THR A 221 -6.49 -16.57 -3.80
N THR A 222 -7.39 -16.46 -4.76
CA THR A 222 -8.84 -16.47 -4.57
C THR A 222 -9.42 -17.72 -5.23
N VAL A 223 -10.06 -18.56 -4.42
CA VAL A 223 -10.61 -19.86 -4.85
C VAL A 223 -12.14 -19.78 -4.82
N LYS A 224 -12.79 -20.23 -5.91
CA LYS A 224 -14.25 -20.36 -5.99
C LYS A 224 -14.72 -21.47 -5.02
N ILE A 225 -15.75 -21.17 -4.21
CA ILE A 225 -16.35 -22.17 -3.33
C ILE A 225 -17.36 -23.00 -4.12
N GLY A 226 -17.01 -24.22 -4.45
CA GLY A 226 -17.92 -25.19 -5.06
C GLY A 226 -18.08 -26.45 -4.20
N ASN A 227 -16.98 -27.03 -3.69
CA ASN A 227 -16.96 -28.19 -2.78
C ASN A 227 -15.87 -28.02 -1.73
N TYR A 228 -16.28 -27.63 -0.54
CA TYR A 228 -15.44 -27.12 0.54
C TYR A 228 -15.15 -28.14 1.63
N SER A 229 -14.35 -29.15 1.41
CA SER A 229 -13.86 -29.96 2.52
C SER A 229 -12.38 -29.79 2.89
N ASP A 230 -11.54 -29.25 1.96
CA ASP A 230 -10.08 -29.35 2.11
C ASP A 230 -9.30 -28.02 2.27
N TYR A 231 -10.00 -26.86 2.37
CA TYR A 231 -9.35 -25.54 2.44
C TYR A 231 -9.60 -24.80 3.76
N TYR A 232 -9.16 -25.37 4.87
CA TYR A 232 -9.06 -24.59 6.12
C TYR A 232 -7.70 -23.88 6.11
N VAL A 233 -7.65 -22.62 5.68
CA VAL A 233 -6.48 -21.76 5.84
C VAL A 233 -6.83 -20.71 6.89
N ALA A 234 -6.05 -20.67 7.96
CA ALA A 234 -6.32 -19.86 9.15
C ALA A 234 -6.52 -18.36 8.88
N ASP A 235 -5.88 -17.82 7.84
CA ASP A 235 -5.99 -16.41 7.44
C ASP A 235 -6.62 -16.29 6.06
N SER A 236 -7.95 -16.22 6.01
CA SER A 236 -8.69 -16.11 4.76
C SER A 236 -9.80 -15.06 4.84
N VAL A 237 -10.14 -14.46 3.71
CA VAL A 237 -11.25 -13.52 3.56
C VAL A 237 -12.29 -14.09 2.59
N ILE A 238 -13.54 -14.18 3.06
CA ILE A 238 -14.65 -14.57 2.19
C ILE A 238 -15.06 -13.35 1.35
N LYS A 239 -15.13 -13.55 0.05
CA LYS A 239 -15.49 -12.54 -0.94
C LYS A 239 -16.65 -13.04 -1.78
N LYS A 240 -17.64 -12.20 -2.02
CA LYS A 240 -18.78 -12.52 -2.90
C LYS A 240 -18.73 -11.58 -4.11
N LEU A 241 -18.75 -12.15 -5.30
CA LEU A 241 -18.87 -11.44 -6.57
C LEU A 241 -20.13 -11.98 -7.26
N ASP A 242 -21.12 -11.12 -7.42
CA ASP A 242 -22.47 -11.49 -7.84
C ASP A 242 -22.97 -12.70 -7.00
N ASP A 243 -23.28 -13.83 -7.62
CA ASP A 243 -23.78 -15.03 -6.94
C ASP A 243 -22.66 -16.03 -6.57
N ILE A 244 -21.41 -15.73 -6.92
CA ILE A 244 -20.28 -16.63 -6.69
C ILE A 244 -19.56 -16.22 -5.41
N THR A 245 -19.35 -17.20 -4.54
CA THR A 245 -18.58 -17.01 -3.30
C THR A 245 -17.17 -17.52 -3.48
N PHE A 246 -16.21 -16.74 -3.00
CA PHE A 246 -14.76 -17.03 -3.07
C PHE A 246 -14.14 -16.94 -1.69
N VAL A 247 -13.03 -17.65 -1.50
CA VAL A 247 -12.11 -17.48 -0.38
C VAL A 247 -10.77 -16.98 -0.90
N THR A 248 -10.31 -15.87 -0.36
CA THR A 248 -9.00 -15.28 -0.67
C THR A 248 -8.02 -15.58 0.45
N THR A 249 -6.89 -16.15 0.10
CA THR A 249 -5.74 -16.37 0.98
C THR A 249 -4.60 -15.45 0.57
N ALA A 250 -3.83 -14.94 1.53
CA ALA A 250 -2.67 -14.11 1.26
C ALA A 250 -1.60 -14.27 2.35
N THR A 251 -0.38 -13.87 2.06
CA THR A 251 0.76 -13.97 3.00
C THR A 251 0.51 -13.23 4.32
N ASN A 252 -0.22 -12.13 4.28
CA ASN A 252 -0.69 -11.41 5.45
C ASN A 252 -1.97 -10.63 5.10
N ILE A 253 -3.03 -10.87 5.86
CA ILE A 253 -4.33 -10.19 5.73
C ILE A 253 -4.43 -9.13 6.83
N VAL A 254 -4.47 -7.87 6.41
CA VAL A 254 -4.41 -6.72 7.30
C VAL A 254 -5.74 -5.98 7.32
N LYS A 255 -6.17 -5.53 8.50
CA LYS A 255 -7.37 -4.70 8.64
C LYS A 255 -7.19 -3.37 7.93
N CYS A 256 -8.22 -2.91 7.23
CA CYS A 256 -8.19 -1.66 6.45
C CYS A 256 -7.70 -0.47 7.30
N ARG A 257 -8.15 -0.37 8.58
CA ARG A 257 -7.74 0.72 9.48
C ARG A 257 -6.22 0.80 9.67
N GLN A 258 -5.54 -0.37 9.76
CA GLN A 258 -4.08 -0.40 9.93
C GLN A 258 -3.37 0.12 8.67
N LEU A 259 -3.89 -0.19 7.48
CA LEU A 259 -3.35 0.34 6.22
C LEU A 259 -3.60 1.85 6.08
N VAL A 260 -4.75 2.34 6.53
CA VAL A 260 -5.03 3.78 6.57
C VAL A 260 -4.06 4.48 7.53
N LEU A 261 -3.89 3.98 8.75
CA LEU A 261 -2.93 4.51 9.72
C LEU A 261 -1.50 4.49 9.18
N LYS A 262 -1.09 3.35 8.59
CA LYS A 262 0.22 3.26 7.93
C LYS A 262 0.37 4.35 6.87
N ARG A 263 -0.65 4.54 6.02
CA ARG A 263 -0.60 5.55 4.97
C ARG A 263 -0.54 6.99 5.52
N MET A 264 -1.24 7.27 6.63
CA MET A 264 -1.14 8.56 7.31
C MET A 264 0.28 8.81 7.84
N ILE A 265 0.90 7.82 8.49
CA ILE A 265 2.29 7.90 8.96
C ILE A 265 3.24 8.11 7.78
N ASP A 266 3.05 7.36 6.66
CA ASP A 266 3.83 7.51 5.44
C ASP A 266 3.73 8.95 4.88
N ILE A 267 2.54 9.52 4.80
CA ILE A 267 2.33 10.88 4.28
C ILE A 267 2.97 11.94 5.19
N LEU A 268 2.74 11.84 6.51
CA LEU A 268 3.32 12.79 7.47
C LEU A 268 4.84 12.74 7.45
N GLY A 269 5.42 11.54 7.49
CA GLY A 269 6.86 11.38 7.39
C GLY A 269 7.43 11.81 6.04
N ALA A 270 6.70 11.58 4.94
CA ALA A 270 7.11 12.04 3.61
C ALA A 270 7.13 13.57 3.51
N ILE A 271 6.15 14.27 4.08
CA ILE A 271 6.13 15.74 4.09
C ILE A 271 7.35 16.28 4.83
N VAL A 272 7.63 15.76 6.03
CA VAL A 272 8.82 16.15 6.81
C VAL A 272 10.09 15.82 6.03
N GLY A 273 10.19 14.62 5.46
CA GLY A 273 11.34 14.19 4.67
C GLY A 273 11.55 15.03 3.41
N ILE A 274 10.49 15.47 2.71
CA ILE A 274 10.60 16.36 1.54
C ILE A 274 11.14 17.74 1.93
N ILE A 275 10.71 18.29 3.07
CA ILE A 275 11.25 19.57 3.58
C ILE A 275 12.76 19.43 3.83
N ILE A 276 13.18 18.37 4.52
CA ILE A 276 14.60 18.07 4.75
C ILE A 276 15.34 17.88 3.42
N THR A 277 14.75 17.15 2.47
CA THR A 277 15.32 16.94 1.13
C THR A 277 15.57 18.27 0.42
N GLY A 278 14.63 19.21 0.49
CA GLY A 278 14.76 20.55 -0.09
C GLY A 278 15.93 21.34 0.50
N ILE A 279 16.05 21.35 1.82
CA ILE A 279 17.18 22.02 2.53
C ILE A 279 18.52 21.41 2.11
N VAL A 280 18.62 20.08 2.15
CA VAL A 280 19.85 19.37 1.75
C VAL A 280 20.16 19.60 0.27
N ALA A 281 19.16 19.60 -0.61
CA ALA A 281 19.33 19.84 -2.05
C ALA A 281 20.00 21.18 -2.34
N VAL A 282 19.61 22.25 -1.63
CA VAL A 282 20.21 23.59 -1.80
C VAL A 282 21.72 23.56 -1.45
N ILE A 283 22.09 22.83 -0.42
CA ILE A 283 23.48 22.74 0.05
C ILE A 283 24.32 21.89 -0.90
N ILE A 284 23.81 20.73 -1.32
CA ILE A 284 24.63 19.76 -2.08
C ILE A 284 24.63 20.03 -3.59
N ALA A 285 23.63 20.73 -4.14
CA ALA A 285 23.51 20.94 -5.59
C ALA A 285 24.74 21.58 -6.22
N PRO A 286 25.33 22.66 -5.68
CA PRO A 286 26.53 23.26 -6.26
C PRO A 286 27.75 22.31 -6.21
N ILE A 287 27.88 21.51 -5.14
CA ILE A 287 28.99 20.59 -4.98
C ILE A 287 28.90 19.43 -5.98
N VAL A 288 27.72 18.82 -6.10
CA VAL A 288 27.46 17.73 -7.04
C VAL A 288 27.65 18.18 -8.48
N LYS A 289 27.12 19.37 -8.85
CA LYS A 289 27.27 19.90 -10.21
C LYS A 289 28.72 20.21 -10.58
N LYS A 290 29.55 20.58 -9.59
CA LYS A 290 31.01 20.84 -9.82
C LYS A 290 31.77 19.54 -10.07
N GLN A 291 31.40 18.43 -9.45
CA GLN A 291 32.11 17.14 -9.58
C GLN A 291 31.60 16.26 -10.72
N SER A 292 30.32 16.39 -11.09
CA SER A 292 29.72 15.60 -12.15
C SER A 292 28.66 16.42 -12.90
N SER A 293 28.83 16.57 -14.20
CA SER A 293 27.86 17.25 -15.09
C SER A 293 26.56 16.46 -15.18
N GLY A 294 25.38 17.16 -15.25
CA GLY A 294 24.08 16.54 -15.45
C GLY A 294 23.07 16.82 -14.31
N PRO A 295 21.90 16.13 -14.28
CA PRO A 295 20.83 16.43 -13.33
C PRO A 295 21.20 16.03 -11.89
N LEU A 296 20.73 16.81 -10.89
CA LEU A 296 20.94 16.53 -9.47
C LEU A 296 20.20 15.26 -9.02
N ILE A 297 18.99 15.05 -9.56
CA ILE A 297 18.15 13.89 -9.22
C ILE A 297 18.35 12.80 -10.26
N PHE A 298 18.82 11.65 -9.79
CA PHE A 298 18.91 10.41 -10.56
C PHE A 298 17.58 9.66 -10.47
N LYS A 299 17.17 9.05 -11.60
CA LYS A 299 15.97 8.24 -11.70
C LYS A 299 16.33 6.85 -12.21
N GLN A 300 15.86 5.81 -11.54
CA GLN A 300 16.07 4.42 -11.97
C GLN A 300 14.75 3.65 -11.88
N LYS A 301 14.47 2.80 -12.86
CA LYS A 301 13.32 1.89 -12.80
C LYS A 301 13.56 0.81 -11.74
N ARG A 302 12.59 0.62 -10.88
CA ARG A 302 12.56 -0.40 -9.83
C ARG A 302 11.23 -1.13 -9.84
N VAL A 303 11.22 -2.32 -9.27
CA VAL A 303 10.02 -3.12 -9.11
C VAL A 303 9.44 -2.90 -7.72
N GLY A 304 8.17 -2.56 -7.69
CA GLY A 304 7.37 -2.33 -6.48
C GLY A 304 6.37 -3.45 -6.22
N LYS A 305 5.36 -3.15 -5.41
CA LYS A 305 4.33 -4.12 -5.02
C LYS A 305 3.69 -4.79 -6.23
N ASN A 306 3.56 -6.11 -6.17
CA ASN A 306 2.95 -6.98 -7.18
C ASN A 306 3.60 -6.86 -8.58
N GLY A 307 4.87 -6.54 -8.67
CA GLY A 307 5.57 -6.38 -9.95
C GLY A 307 5.37 -5.01 -10.63
N LYS A 308 4.72 -4.03 -9.97
CA LYS A 308 4.51 -2.71 -10.54
C LYS A 308 5.83 -1.94 -10.67
N ILE A 309 6.19 -1.58 -11.89
CA ILE A 309 7.39 -0.78 -12.17
C ILE A 309 7.15 0.69 -11.80
N PHE A 310 8.11 1.31 -11.13
CA PHE A 310 8.12 2.74 -10.80
C PHE A 310 9.53 3.33 -10.90
N ASN A 311 9.65 4.65 -10.95
CA ASN A 311 10.94 5.34 -10.92
C ASN A 311 11.28 5.73 -9.49
N ILE A 312 12.37 5.17 -8.94
CA ILE A 312 12.95 5.63 -7.67
C ILE A 312 13.74 6.92 -7.90
N TYR A 313 13.67 7.85 -6.95
CA TYR A 313 14.41 9.11 -6.99
C TYR A 313 15.55 9.08 -5.96
N LYS A 314 16.75 9.46 -6.40
CA LYS A 314 17.92 9.61 -5.54
C LYS A 314 18.69 10.88 -5.89
N PHE A 315 19.46 11.44 -4.96
CA PHE A 315 20.50 12.37 -5.35
C PHE A 315 21.60 11.62 -6.08
N ARG A 316 22.13 12.21 -7.12
CA ARG A 316 23.21 11.60 -7.89
C ARG A 316 24.49 11.56 -7.06
N SER A 317 24.99 10.37 -6.85
CA SER A 317 26.24 10.06 -6.14
C SER A 317 27.30 9.39 -7.02
N MET A 318 26.92 9.07 -8.28
CA MET A 318 27.77 8.42 -9.28
C MET A 318 27.88 9.28 -10.54
N TYR A 319 28.90 9.03 -11.35
CA TYR A 319 29.08 9.63 -12.66
C TYR A 319 27.94 9.23 -13.61
N THR A 320 27.77 9.99 -14.70
CA THR A 320 26.65 9.80 -15.64
C THR A 320 26.73 8.50 -16.44
N ASP A 321 27.91 7.95 -16.63
CA ASP A 321 28.21 6.68 -17.32
C ASP A 321 28.19 5.45 -16.41
N ALA A 322 27.75 5.61 -15.15
CA ALA A 322 27.82 4.57 -14.12
C ALA A 322 27.03 3.29 -14.46
N GLU A 323 25.90 3.40 -15.18
CA GLU A 323 25.11 2.23 -15.56
C GLU A 323 25.77 1.42 -16.69
N GLU A 324 26.46 2.08 -17.62
CA GLU A 324 27.25 1.41 -18.68
C GLU A 324 28.44 0.66 -18.08
N ARG A 325 29.18 1.33 -17.19
CA ARG A 325 30.32 0.75 -16.49
C ARG A 325 29.94 -0.39 -15.53
N LYS A 326 28.69 -0.43 -15.05
CA LYS A 326 28.22 -1.53 -14.19
C LYS A 326 28.37 -2.88 -14.85
N LYS A 327 28.12 -2.99 -16.16
CA LYS A 327 28.22 -4.26 -16.89
C LYS A 327 29.64 -4.84 -16.89
N GLU A 328 30.64 -3.94 -16.96
CA GLU A 328 32.06 -4.32 -16.95
C GLU A 328 32.51 -4.74 -15.53
N LEU A 329 31.88 -4.18 -14.50
CA LEU A 329 32.20 -4.43 -13.10
C LEU A 329 31.42 -5.60 -12.48
N LEU A 330 30.48 -6.21 -13.19
CA LEU A 330 29.69 -7.35 -12.68
C LEU A 330 30.58 -8.54 -12.25
N ALA A 331 31.72 -8.77 -12.93
CA ALA A 331 32.67 -9.82 -12.56
C ALA A 331 33.41 -9.54 -11.22
N GLN A 332 33.35 -8.30 -10.72
CA GLN A 332 33.99 -7.85 -9.47
C GLN A 332 32.97 -7.64 -8.34
N ASN A 333 31.79 -8.26 -8.44
CA ASN A 333 30.75 -8.18 -7.42
C ASN A 333 31.17 -8.95 -6.16
N ASP A 334 31.27 -8.25 -5.01
CA ASP A 334 31.67 -8.83 -3.72
C ASP A 334 30.72 -9.95 -3.22
N LEU A 335 29.48 -9.98 -3.73
CA LEU A 335 28.44 -10.88 -3.23
C LEU A 335 28.30 -12.19 -4.02
N ASN A 336 29.07 -12.41 -5.08
CA ASN A 336 28.99 -13.61 -5.94
C ASN A 336 27.56 -14.01 -6.36
N THR A 337 26.65 -13.04 -6.47
CA THR A 337 25.24 -13.25 -6.83
C THR A 337 24.75 -12.20 -7.81
N ASN A 338 23.84 -12.57 -8.71
CA ASN A 338 23.14 -11.65 -9.61
C ASN A 338 21.95 -10.95 -8.94
N LEU A 339 21.65 -11.29 -7.68
CA LEU A 339 20.48 -10.80 -6.94
C LEU A 339 20.76 -9.49 -6.19
N MET A 340 22.05 -9.18 -5.95
CA MET A 340 22.49 -7.90 -5.38
C MET A 340 23.89 -7.57 -5.92
N PHE A 341 24.15 -6.28 -6.12
CA PHE A 341 25.48 -5.79 -6.50
C PHE A 341 26.06 -4.96 -5.35
N LYS A 342 27.27 -5.32 -4.91
CA LYS A 342 28.07 -4.61 -3.92
C LYS A 342 29.52 -4.60 -4.35
N MET A 343 30.19 -3.47 -4.15
CA MET A 343 31.60 -3.29 -4.40
C MET A 343 32.14 -2.25 -3.41
N GLU A 344 33.21 -2.58 -2.66
CA GLU A 344 33.70 -1.74 -1.57
C GLU A 344 34.25 -0.41 -2.10
N ASP A 345 35.10 -0.42 -3.11
CA ASP A 345 35.66 0.76 -3.77
C ASP A 345 35.07 0.93 -5.18
N ASP A 346 33.81 1.30 -5.27
CA ASP A 346 33.11 1.44 -6.53
C ASP A 346 33.62 2.68 -7.32
N PRO A 347 34.38 2.50 -8.43
CA PRO A 347 34.98 3.61 -9.18
C PRO A 347 33.96 4.51 -9.91
N ARG A 348 32.68 4.14 -9.87
CA ARG A 348 31.57 4.93 -10.45
C ARG A 348 31.14 6.07 -9.52
N ILE A 349 31.53 6.02 -8.25
CA ILE A 349 31.15 7.01 -7.23
C ILE A 349 32.17 8.16 -7.27
N PHE A 350 31.70 9.39 -7.40
CA PHE A 350 32.58 10.55 -7.30
C PHE A 350 32.92 10.89 -5.83
N PRO A 351 34.00 11.63 -5.53
CA PRO A 351 34.47 11.83 -4.15
C PRO A 351 33.45 12.33 -3.15
N PHE A 352 32.59 13.29 -3.53
CA PHE A 352 31.51 13.73 -2.66
C PHE A 352 30.33 12.72 -2.62
N GLY A 353 30.21 11.89 -3.66
CA GLY A 353 29.22 10.81 -3.72
C GLY A 353 29.39 9.79 -2.59
N HIS A 354 30.62 9.46 -2.20
CA HIS A 354 30.89 8.62 -1.03
C HIS A 354 30.29 9.23 0.24
N LYS A 355 30.52 10.53 0.50
CA LYS A 355 29.94 11.23 1.66
C LYS A 355 28.40 11.22 1.63
N LEU A 356 27.78 11.37 0.45
CA LEU A 356 26.32 11.29 0.32
C LEU A 356 25.79 9.91 0.71
N ARG A 357 26.49 8.85 0.32
CA ARG A 357 26.11 7.46 0.63
C ARG A 357 26.35 7.12 2.09
N ASP A 358 27.49 7.52 2.65
CA ASP A 358 27.84 7.29 4.06
C ASP A 358 26.76 7.87 5.00
N TRP A 359 26.21 9.02 4.67
CA TRP A 359 25.13 9.64 5.41
C TRP A 359 23.72 9.24 4.92
N SER A 360 23.64 8.35 3.90
CA SER A 360 22.38 7.99 3.24
C SER A 360 21.58 9.21 2.72
N LEU A 361 22.26 10.34 2.50
CA LEU A 361 21.64 11.56 1.97
C LEU A 361 21.17 11.39 0.52
N ASP A 362 21.84 10.52 -0.23
CA ASP A 362 21.46 10.19 -1.61
C ASP A 362 20.03 9.62 -1.69
N GLU A 363 19.50 9.02 -0.63
CA GLU A 363 18.18 8.40 -0.59
C GLU A 363 17.02 9.35 -0.23
N LEU A 364 17.34 10.58 0.25
CA LEU A 364 16.31 11.53 0.67
C LEU A 364 15.23 11.82 -0.38
N PRO A 365 15.51 11.92 -1.71
CA PRO A 365 14.47 12.16 -2.70
C PRO A 365 13.41 11.04 -2.79
N GLN A 366 13.65 9.85 -2.20
CA GLN A 366 12.65 8.78 -2.14
C GLN A 366 11.41 9.15 -1.31
N PHE A 367 11.47 10.18 -0.45
CA PHE A 367 10.27 10.70 0.21
C PHE A 367 9.21 11.18 -0.78
N ILE A 368 9.60 11.60 -1.99
CA ILE A 368 8.67 11.90 -3.09
C ILE A 368 7.95 10.62 -3.56
N ASN A 369 8.65 9.48 -3.63
CA ASN A 369 8.02 8.20 -3.95
C ASN A 369 7.04 7.75 -2.88
N VAL A 370 7.36 8.00 -1.60
CA VAL A 370 6.43 7.72 -0.48
C VAL A 370 5.18 8.59 -0.59
N LEU A 371 5.33 9.88 -0.86
CA LEU A 371 4.19 10.78 -1.02
C LEU A 371 3.31 10.39 -2.21
N LYS A 372 3.90 10.00 -3.34
CA LYS A 372 3.18 9.46 -4.51
C LYS A 372 2.49 8.12 -4.23
N GLY A 373 2.96 7.36 -3.23
CA GLY A 373 2.43 6.06 -2.86
C GLY A 373 3.04 4.88 -3.60
N ASP A 374 4.11 5.09 -4.37
CA ASP A 374 4.91 4.00 -4.96
C ASP A 374 5.70 3.25 -3.89
N MET A 375 6.14 3.97 -2.84
CA MET A 375 6.87 3.46 -1.68
C MET A 375 6.12 3.75 -0.37
N SER A 376 6.64 3.19 0.71
CA SER A 376 6.30 3.45 2.11
C SER A 376 7.56 3.91 2.84
N LEU A 377 7.44 4.46 4.04
CA LEU A 377 8.61 4.70 4.90
C LEU A 377 9.31 3.39 5.24
N VAL A 378 8.52 2.38 5.65
CA VAL A 378 9.01 1.04 6.01
C VAL A 378 8.46 0.00 5.06
N GLY A 379 9.32 -0.84 4.50
CA GLY A 379 8.97 -1.91 3.58
C GLY A 379 10.18 -2.72 3.15
N THR A 380 10.04 -3.53 2.11
CA THR A 380 11.14 -4.30 1.51
C THR A 380 11.98 -3.41 0.58
N ARG A 381 13.24 -3.78 0.32
CA ARG A 381 14.06 -3.06 -0.68
C ARG A 381 13.50 -3.32 -2.09
N PRO A 382 13.26 -2.27 -2.90
CA PRO A 382 12.82 -2.46 -4.28
C PRO A 382 13.99 -2.97 -5.15
N PRO A 383 13.85 -4.15 -5.79
CA PRO A 383 14.87 -4.68 -6.69
C PRO A 383 14.95 -3.87 -7.97
N THR A 384 16.09 -3.93 -8.66
CA THR A 384 16.21 -3.50 -10.05
C THR A 384 15.44 -4.46 -10.97
N LEU A 385 15.20 -4.07 -12.22
CA LEU A 385 14.57 -4.97 -13.19
C LEU A 385 15.42 -6.23 -13.44
N ASP A 386 16.75 -6.06 -13.44
CA ASP A 386 17.67 -7.18 -13.66
C ASP A 386 17.69 -8.14 -12.46
N GLU A 387 17.79 -7.64 -11.21
CA GLU A 387 17.67 -8.45 -10.01
C GLU A 387 16.34 -9.23 -10.00
N TYR A 388 15.23 -8.57 -10.34
CA TYR A 388 13.90 -9.18 -10.32
C TYR A 388 13.73 -10.32 -11.33
N ARG A 389 14.35 -10.24 -12.50
CA ARG A 389 14.34 -11.32 -13.51
C ARG A 389 15.05 -12.58 -13.05
N HIS A 390 16.01 -12.47 -12.13
CA HIS A 390 16.73 -13.60 -11.56
C HIS A 390 16.07 -14.18 -10.30
N TYR A 391 14.88 -13.64 -9.92
CA TYR A 391 14.16 -14.14 -8.74
C TYR A 391 13.65 -15.56 -8.96
N GLU A 392 13.85 -16.41 -7.97
CA GLU A 392 13.16 -17.68 -7.83
C GLU A 392 11.74 -17.47 -7.28
N LEU A 393 10.88 -18.49 -7.38
CA LEU A 393 9.46 -18.38 -7.01
C LEU A 393 9.24 -17.86 -5.59
N HIS A 394 10.03 -18.28 -4.62
CA HIS A 394 9.86 -17.87 -3.23
C HIS A 394 10.27 -16.41 -2.98
N HIS A 395 11.16 -15.85 -3.80
CA HIS A 395 11.58 -14.45 -3.71
C HIS A 395 10.44 -13.47 -4.03
N PHE A 396 9.49 -13.85 -4.89
CA PHE A 396 8.36 -13.00 -5.27
C PHE A 396 7.47 -12.61 -4.08
N LYS A 397 7.45 -13.40 -2.99
CA LYS A 397 6.73 -13.08 -1.76
C LYS A 397 7.11 -11.71 -1.17
N ARG A 398 8.35 -11.26 -1.38
CA ARG A 398 8.82 -9.93 -0.95
C ARG A 398 8.04 -8.80 -1.61
N MET A 399 7.48 -9.04 -2.81
CA MET A 399 6.74 -8.05 -3.59
C MET A 399 5.28 -7.91 -3.15
N THR A 400 4.81 -8.66 -2.18
CA THR A 400 3.43 -8.59 -1.68
C THR A 400 3.16 -7.33 -0.82
N THR A 401 4.20 -6.59 -0.47
CA THR A 401 4.11 -5.30 0.23
C THR A 401 4.71 -4.17 -0.60
N LYS A 402 4.44 -2.91 -0.23
CA LYS A 402 5.12 -1.77 -0.84
C LYS A 402 6.59 -1.76 -0.41
N PRO A 403 7.52 -1.39 -1.33
CA PRO A 403 8.89 -1.16 -0.94
C PRO A 403 9.01 0.02 0.02
N GLY A 404 10.04 0.00 0.88
CA GLY A 404 10.32 1.03 1.86
C GLY A 404 11.58 1.83 1.56
N ILE A 405 11.69 3.03 2.15
CA ILE A 405 12.96 3.75 2.26
C ILE A 405 13.87 2.96 3.21
N THR A 406 13.29 2.42 4.28
CA THR A 406 13.95 1.52 5.22
C THR A 406 13.16 0.23 5.39
N GLY A 407 13.77 -0.78 6.01
CA GLY A 407 13.16 -2.08 6.25
C GLY A 407 13.87 -2.86 7.35
N LEU A 408 13.29 -3.99 7.75
CA LEU A 408 13.82 -4.79 8.84
C LEU A 408 15.26 -5.25 8.60
N TRP A 409 15.57 -5.74 7.39
CA TRP A 409 16.95 -6.16 7.06
C TRP A 409 17.94 -4.99 7.10
N GLN A 410 17.55 -3.78 6.65
CA GLN A 410 18.39 -2.60 6.63
C GLN A 410 18.78 -2.13 8.04
N VAL A 411 17.98 -2.41 9.07
CA VAL A 411 18.26 -2.06 10.46
C VAL A 411 18.77 -3.23 11.28
N SER A 412 18.93 -4.44 10.67
CA SER A 412 19.38 -5.67 11.35
C SER A 412 20.81 -6.08 11.02
N GLY A 413 21.50 -5.37 10.11
CA GLY A 413 22.86 -5.71 9.71
C GLY A 413 23.27 -5.03 8.41
N ARG A 414 22.29 -4.56 7.60
CA ARG A 414 22.52 -3.81 6.35
C ARG A 414 23.64 -4.41 5.48
N SER A 415 24.82 -3.79 5.50
CA SER A 415 25.98 -4.19 4.66
C SER A 415 26.69 -5.45 5.14
N ASP A 416 26.45 -5.91 6.37
CA ASP A 416 27.10 -7.10 6.91
C ASP A 416 26.37 -8.37 6.48
N ILE A 417 25.11 -8.25 6.01
CA ILE A 417 24.34 -9.35 5.44
C ILE A 417 24.75 -9.52 3.98
N THR A 418 25.48 -10.58 3.69
CA THR A 418 25.98 -10.91 2.35
C THR A 418 25.14 -11.97 1.65
N ASP A 419 24.39 -12.77 2.41
CA ASP A 419 23.49 -13.79 1.85
C ASP A 419 22.13 -13.19 1.51
N PHE A 420 21.71 -13.35 0.26
CA PHE A 420 20.40 -12.86 -0.20
C PHE A 420 19.22 -13.60 0.45
N GLU A 421 19.39 -14.88 0.79
CA GLU A 421 18.35 -15.65 1.47
C GLU A 421 18.09 -15.12 2.90
N GLU A 422 19.11 -14.63 3.57
CA GLU A 422 18.94 -13.96 4.87
C GLU A 422 18.16 -12.66 4.72
N VAL A 423 18.42 -11.87 3.66
CA VAL A 423 17.61 -10.68 3.33
C VAL A 423 16.14 -11.08 3.09
N VAL A 424 15.91 -12.14 2.32
CA VAL A 424 14.56 -12.68 2.05
C VAL A 424 13.87 -13.09 3.35
N ALA A 425 14.57 -13.83 4.23
CA ALA A 425 14.03 -14.27 5.51
C ALA A 425 13.60 -13.09 6.41
N LEU A 426 14.42 -12.04 6.49
CA LEU A 426 14.11 -10.83 7.26
C LEU A 426 12.93 -10.06 6.66
N ASP A 427 12.87 -9.92 5.33
CA ASP A 427 11.74 -9.30 4.65
C ASP A 427 10.45 -10.11 4.85
N MET A 428 10.51 -11.44 4.80
CA MET A 428 9.36 -12.30 5.08
C MET A 428 8.91 -12.21 6.53
N LYS A 429 9.84 -12.15 7.49
CA LYS A 429 9.54 -11.92 8.91
C LYS A 429 8.78 -10.60 9.10
N TYR A 430 9.21 -9.52 8.43
CA TYR A 430 8.51 -8.24 8.46
C TYR A 430 7.10 -8.36 7.86
N ILE A 431 6.95 -8.99 6.69
CA ILE A 431 5.66 -9.09 5.99
C ILE A 431 4.65 -9.91 6.81
N GLN A 432 5.06 -11.06 7.34
CA GLN A 432 4.19 -11.98 8.05
C GLN A 432 3.71 -11.41 9.40
N ASN A 433 4.61 -10.75 10.14
CA ASN A 433 4.35 -10.26 11.49
C ASN A 433 4.13 -8.74 11.53
N TRP A 434 3.83 -8.12 10.39
CA TRP A 434 3.74 -6.67 10.31
C TRP A 434 2.76 -6.06 11.32
N SER A 435 3.22 -5.03 12.00
CA SER A 435 2.39 -4.15 12.83
C SER A 435 2.85 -2.69 12.71
N ILE A 436 1.95 -1.76 13.04
CA ILE A 436 2.31 -0.31 13.10
C ILE A 436 3.41 -0.07 14.14
N SER A 437 3.37 -0.79 15.25
CA SER A 437 4.41 -0.70 16.29
C SER A 437 5.79 -1.07 15.75
N ASP A 438 5.87 -2.09 14.89
CA ASP A 438 7.14 -2.50 14.30
C ASP A 438 7.63 -1.50 13.26
N ASP A 439 6.74 -0.88 12.49
CA ASP A 439 7.13 0.25 11.63
C ASP A 439 7.77 1.39 12.44
N ILE A 440 7.16 1.78 13.55
CA ILE A 440 7.70 2.85 14.42
C ILE A 440 9.08 2.45 14.99
N LYS A 441 9.25 1.19 15.44
CA LYS A 441 10.53 0.67 15.92
C LYS A 441 11.60 0.69 14.83
N ILE A 442 11.26 0.27 13.61
CA ILE A 442 12.18 0.29 12.47
C ILE A 442 12.57 1.72 12.11
N ILE A 443 11.64 2.68 12.08
CA ILE A 443 11.93 4.09 11.84
C ILE A 443 12.91 4.63 12.91
N ALA A 444 12.63 4.36 14.18
CA ALA A 444 13.50 4.79 15.28
C ALA A 444 14.92 4.18 15.19
N LYS A 445 15.01 2.88 14.85
CA LYS A 445 16.30 2.22 14.59
C LYS A 445 17.02 2.83 13.39
N THR A 446 16.30 3.14 12.30
CA THR A 446 16.88 3.76 11.10
C THR A 446 17.55 5.10 11.43
N VAL A 447 16.86 5.96 12.20
CA VAL A 447 17.45 7.23 12.65
C VAL A 447 18.74 6.99 13.43
N LYS A 448 18.74 6.00 14.34
CA LYS A 448 19.95 5.65 15.11
C LYS A 448 21.07 5.14 14.21
N VAL A 449 20.79 4.24 13.27
CA VAL A 449 21.78 3.67 12.32
C VAL A 449 22.38 4.77 11.43
N VAL A 450 21.55 5.68 10.89
CA VAL A 450 22.03 6.80 10.07
C VAL A 450 22.91 7.75 10.88
N LEU A 451 22.52 8.11 12.09
CA LEU A 451 23.31 9.01 12.96
C LEU A 451 24.65 8.39 13.38
N LYS A 452 24.68 7.07 13.61
CA LYS A 452 25.90 6.33 13.98
C LYS A 452 26.75 5.91 12.78
N ARG A 453 26.23 6.05 11.55
CA ARG A 453 26.85 5.56 10.30
C ARG A 453 27.13 4.04 10.31
N GLU A 454 26.33 3.25 11.05
CA GLU A 454 26.49 1.81 11.11
C GLU A 454 26.10 1.20 9.75
N GLY A 455 27.00 0.37 9.17
CA GLY A 455 26.73 -0.35 7.91
C GLY A 455 26.66 0.53 6.65
N SER A 456 27.17 1.77 6.67
CA SER A 456 27.36 2.56 5.45
C SER A 456 28.72 2.21 4.84
N ARG A 457 28.72 1.33 3.85
CA ARG A 457 29.88 1.01 3.00
C ARG A 457 29.43 0.88 1.56
#